data_4a4ddcb1b161fbbc7c71f1ad67bcffc8
#
_entry.id   4a4ddcb1b161fbbc7c71f1ad67bcffc8
#
_cell.length_a   1.000
_cell.length_b   1.000
_cell.length_c   1.000
_cell.angle_alpha   90.00
_cell.angle_beta   90.00
_cell.angle_gamma   90.00
#
_symmetry.space_group_name_H-M   'P 1'
#
loop_
_entity.id
_entity.type
_entity.pdbx_description
1 polymer ?
#
loop_
_entity_poly.entity_id
_entity_poly.type
_entity_poly.pdbx_seq_one_letter_code
_entity_poly.pdbx_strand_id
1 'polypeptide(L)'
;MSKNIKTQEAKLDLITKFLDYANCADASYALLDPVFTGVIIDKQEKELEKDLDTQRLGDKHNNQNSTYARAIQARFEQNKIVKIEPKYCISLINTCFDSKEITLDNDISRVGLNDALSKRTIDFVNRFKLLKHQPNTTSGFSATLFEDTKDNNQKIIVIRGTEPTSNFSVDILDADVDLALGKVPYNQYLDMIKFYSECVKEFPNIIKDKGLVIVGHSLGGALAQLLTLSLASVNSSANVKEIYTFNSPGAKELKALNLKESRLKSQPSLVVGLKAYP
;
A
#
# COMPACT_ATOMS: atom_id res chain seq x y z
N MET A 1 2.34 -31.37 28.37
CA MET A 1 1.46 -30.17 28.17
C MET A 1 2.18 -28.95 27.59
N SER A 2 3.39 -28.57 28.05
CA SER A 2 4.03 -27.30 27.61
C SER A 2 4.42 -27.20 26.12
N LYS A 3 4.82 -28.31 25.46
CA LYS A 3 5.27 -28.30 24.06
C LYS A 3 4.12 -28.05 23.07
N ASN A 4 2.94 -28.56 23.36
CA ASN A 4 1.72 -28.38 22.53
C ASN A 4 1.21 -26.94 22.59
N ILE A 5 1.26 -26.31 23.77
CA ILE A 5 0.81 -24.92 23.96
C ILE A 5 1.70 -23.97 23.17
N LYS A 6 3.03 -24.10 23.31
CA LYS A 6 3.99 -23.27 22.54
C LYS A 6 3.84 -23.43 21.03
N THR A 7 3.49 -24.60 20.53
CA THR A 7 3.24 -24.84 19.11
C THR A 7 1.94 -24.18 18.66
N GLN A 8 0.91 -24.16 19.50
CA GLN A 8 -0.36 -23.47 19.18
C GLN A 8 -0.19 -21.95 19.21
N GLU A 9 0.53 -21.41 20.19
CA GLU A 9 0.84 -19.98 20.27
C GLU A 9 1.63 -19.50 19.04
N ALA A 10 2.66 -20.25 18.62
CA ALA A 10 3.44 -19.91 17.43
C ALA A 10 2.60 -19.96 16.13
N LYS A 11 1.64 -20.90 16.02
CA LYS A 11 0.72 -20.95 14.90
C LYS A 11 -0.24 -19.75 14.87
N LEU A 12 -0.75 -19.37 16.04
CA LEU A 12 -1.65 -18.22 16.17
C LEU A 12 -0.91 -16.92 15.81
N ASP A 13 0.32 -16.76 16.30
CA ASP A 13 1.16 -15.60 15.96
C ASP A 13 1.41 -15.51 14.44
N LEU A 14 1.72 -16.61 13.79
CA LEU A 14 1.91 -16.66 12.35
C LEU A 14 0.62 -16.27 11.59
N ILE A 15 -0.54 -16.82 11.99
CA ILE A 15 -1.83 -16.49 11.38
C ILE A 15 -2.14 -14.99 11.54
N THR A 16 -1.89 -14.45 12.73
CA THR A 16 -2.09 -13.02 13.03
C THR A 16 -1.21 -12.15 12.13
N LYS A 17 0.07 -12.49 11.98
CA LYS A 17 0.98 -11.78 11.07
C LYS A 17 0.50 -11.84 9.61
N PHE A 18 0.07 -13.01 9.14
CA PHE A 18 -0.47 -13.13 7.79
C PHE A 18 -1.69 -12.24 7.59
N LEU A 19 -2.60 -12.18 8.56
CA LEU A 19 -3.78 -11.31 8.49
C LEU A 19 -3.37 -9.82 8.49
N ASP A 20 -2.45 -9.43 9.35
CA ASP A 20 -1.94 -8.07 9.44
C ASP A 20 -1.35 -7.61 8.10
N TYR A 21 -0.47 -8.42 7.50
CA TYR A 21 0.17 -8.06 6.24
C TYR A 21 -0.75 -8.24 5.02
N ALA A 22 -1.76 -9.12 5.08
CA ALA A 22 -2.82 -9.15 4.08
C ALA A 22 -3.65 -7.85 4.11
N ASN A 23 -3.94 -7.33 5.32
CA ASN A 23 -4.58 -6.03 5.46
C ASN A 23 -3.70 -4.89 4.92
N CYS A 24 -2.38 -4.93 5.12
CA CYS A 24 -1.46 -3.97 4.52
C CYS A 24 -1.47 -4.06 2.98
N ALA A 25 -1.49 -5.29 2.43
CA ALA A 25 -1.58 -5.52 0.99
C ALA A 25 -2.88 -4.95 0.41
N ASP A 26 -4.02 -5.18 1.08
CA ASP A 26 -5.32 -4.64 0.67
C ASP A 26 -5.36 -3.10 0.79
N ALA A 27 -4.85 -2.54 1.89
CA ALA A 27 -4.77 -1.10 2.11
C ALA A 27 -3.93 -0.36 1.06
N SER A 28 -2.95 -1.02 0.44
CA SER A 28 -2.13 -0.41 -0.62
C SER A 28 -2.92 -0.10 -1.90
N TYR A 29 -4.11 -0.67 -2.07
CA TYR A 29 -5.04 -0.37 -3.15
C TYR A 29 -5.99 0.79 -2.83
N ALA A 30 -5.99 1.32 -1.60
CA ALA A 30 -6.74 2.52 -1.28
C ALA A 30 -6.20 3.73 -2.05
N LEU A 31 -7.07 4.70 -2.34
CA LEU A 31 -6.68 5.96 -2.95
C LEU A 31 -6.04 6.86 -1.89
N LEU A 32 -4.74 6.68 -1.67
CA LEU A 32 -3.98 7.33 -0.60
C LEU A 32 -3.32 8.66 -1.01
N ASP A 33 -3.25 8.97 -2.30
CA ASP A 33 -2.68 10.22 -2.80
C ASP A 33 -3.30 11.46 -2.16
N PRO A 34 -4.63 11.53 -1.99
CA PRO A 34 -5.30 12.64 -1.33
C PRO A 34 -4.81 12.96 0.10
N VAL A 35 -4.27 11.97 0.81
CA VAL A 35 -3.73 12.19 2.17
C VAL A 35 -2.52 13.13 2.15
N PHE A 36 -1.75 13.14 1.05
CA PHE A 36 -0.54 13.93 0.89
C PHE A 36 -0.74 15.20 0.09
N THR A 37 -1.66 15.20 -0.87
CA THR A 37 -1.87 16.33 -1.78
C THR A 37 -2.96 17.29 -1.31
N GLY A 38 -3.77 16.87 -0.34
CA GLY A 38 -5.05 17.51 -0.03
C GLY A 38 -6.12 17.06 -1.02
N VAL A 39 -7.37 17.03 -0.61
CA VAL A 39 -8.49 16.62 -1.45
C VAL A 39 -9.51 17.73 -1.56
N ILE A 40 -9.93 18.02 -2.77
CA ILE A 40 -11.22 18.67 -3.02
C ILE A 40 -12.29 17.61 -2.77
N ILE A 41 -12.83 17.53 -1.56
CA ILE A 41 -13.79 16.49 -1.16
C ILE A 41 -15.21 16.86 -1.48
N ASP A 42 -15.50 18.11 -1.77
CA ASP A 42 -16.84 18.57 -2.07
C ASP A 42 -16.81 19.44 -3.32
N LYS A 43 -17.88 19.36 -4.15
CA LYS A 43 -18.10 20.28 -5.28
C LYS A 43 -18.14 21.77 -4.87
N GLN A 44 -17.93 22.08 -3.61
CA GLN A 44 -17.84 23.40 -3.01
C GLN A 44 -16.40 23.86 -2.68
N GLU A 45 -15.39 23.33 -3.38
CA GLU A 45 -14.00 23.86 -3.38
C GLU A 45 -13.41 24.20 -1.98
N LYS A 46 -13.64 23.38 -0.98
CA LYS A 46 -12.85 23.44 0.25
C LYS A 46 -11.63 22.56 0.09
N GLU A 47 -10.49 23.18 -0.16
CA GLU A 47 -9.19 22.55 0.09
C GLU A 47 -9.17 22.10 1.55
N LEU A 48 -9.07 20.78 1.78
CA LEU A 48 -8.68 20.32 3.09
C LEU A 48 -7.20 20.67 3.24
N GLU A 49 -6.91 21.52 4.24
CA GLU A 49 -5.53 21.78 4.60
C GLU A 49 -4.79 20.46 4.75
N LYS A 50 -3.56 20.43 4.22
CA LYS A 50 -2.65 19.31 4.32
C LYS A 50 -2.32 19.10 5.79
N ASP A 51 -3.14 18.31 6.47
CA ASP A 51 -2.95 17.99 7.88
C ASP A 51 -2.10 16.73 8.01
N LEU A 52 -0.85 16.90 8.42
CA LEU A 52 0.09 15.80 8.66
C LEU A 52 -0.36 14.86 9.78
N ASP A 53 -1.29 15.27 10.64
CA ASP A 53 -1.92 14.42 11.66
C ASP A 53 -3.07 13.56 11.11
N THR A 54 -3.47 13.76 9.84
CA THR A 54 -4.53 12.97 9.18
C THR A 54 -4.15 11.51 8.90
N GLN A 55 -2.93 11.11 9.25
CA GLN A 55 -2.47 9.73 9.17
C GLN A 55 -3.06 8.82 10.28
N ARG A 56 -4.04 9.30 11.03
CA ARG A 56 -4.75 8.59 12.10
C ARG A 56 -6.25 8.63 11.88
N LEU A 57 -7.02 8.15 12.86
CA LEU A 57 -8.48 8.05 12.76
C LEU A 57 -9.20 9.36 12.55
N GLY A 58 -8.71 10.45 13.11
CA GLY A 58 -9.46 11.70 13.09
C GLY A 58 -8.61 12.95 13.14
N ASP A 59 -9.24 14.04 12.71
CA ASP A 59 -8.75 15.37 12.93
C ASP A 59 -8.88 15.73 14.42
N LYS A 60 -7.79 16.16 15.04
CA LYS A 60 -7.77 16.58 16.45
C LYS A 60 -8.63 17.80 16.74
N HIS A 61 -8.90 18.61 15.71
CA HIS A 61 -9.59 19.89 15.89
C HIS A 61 -11.12 19.77 15.77
N ASN A 62 -11.64 18.87 14.94
CA ASN A 62 -13.07 18.81 14.61
C ASN A 62 -13.75 17.50 14.94
N ASN A 63 -13.03 16.55 15.51
CA ASN A 63 -13.54 15.20 15.82
C ASN A 63 -14.11 14.45 14.59
N GLN A 64 -13.54 14.72 13.41
CA GLN A 64 -13.94 14.15 12.13
C GLN A 64 -12.98 13.05 11.69
N ASN A 65 -13.46 12.13 10.85
CA ASN A 65 -12.63 11.10 10.25
C ASN A 65 -11.53 11.71 9.38
N SER A 66 -10.29 11.28 9.57
CA SER A 66 -9.17 11.72 8.75
C SER A 66 -9.33 11.26 7.30
N THR A 67 -8.68 11.95 6.38
CA THR A 67 -8.60 11.54 4.97
C THR A 67 -8.02 10.12 4.84
N TYR A 68 -7.01 9.79 5.65
CA TYR A 68 -6.45 8.44 5.69
C TYR A 68 -7.48 7.38 6.13
N ALA A 69 -8.18 7.61 7.23
CA ALA A 69 -9.21 6.69 7.71
C ALA A 69 -10.33 6.48 6.69
N ARG A 70 -10.74 7.55 6.00
CA ARG A 70 -11.78 7.51 4.96
C ARG A 70 -11.32 6.74 3.72
N ALA A 71 -10.07 6.91 3.29
CA ALA A 71 -9.50 6.16 2.18
C ALA A 71 -9.44 4.65 2.48
N ILE A 72 -9.00 4.29 3.68
CA ILE A 72 -8.96 2.89 4.13
C ILE A 72 -10.37 2.31 4.26
N GLN A 73 -11.33 3.07 4.79
CA GLN A 73 -12.73 2.65 4.89
C GLN A 73 -13.32 2.37 3.51
N ALA A 74 -13.14 3.28 2.55
CA ALA A 74 -13.64 3.13 1.19
C ALA A 74 -13.07 1.86 0.53
N ARG A 75 -11.82 1.51 0.81
CA ARG A 75 -11.17 0.30 0.31
C ARG A 75 -11.66 -0.97 1.02
N PHE A 76 -11.63 -0.98 2.34
CA PHE A 76 -11.93 -2.19 3.13
C PHE A 76 -13.39 -2.62 3.06
N GLU A 77 -14.29 -1.67 2.86
CA GLU A 77 -15.73 -1.90 2.73
C GLU A 77 -16.20 -1.80 1.25
N GLN A 78 -15.27 -1.93 0.31
CA GLN A 78 -15.60 -1.93 -1.12
C GLN A 78 -16.72 -2.94 -1.43
N ASN A 79 -17.66 -2.55 -2.31
CA ASN A 79 -18.88 -3.28 -2.64
C ASN A 79 -19.95 -3.32 -1.54
N LYS A 80 -19.72 -2.73 -0.38
CA LYS A 80 -20.75 -2.58 0.65
C LYS A 80 -21.74 -1.49 0.26
N ILE A 81 -23.02 -1.78 0.39
CA ILE A 81 -24.07 -0.77 0.26
C ILE A 81 -24.14 0.01 1.57
N VAL A 82 -23.95 1.31 1.50
CA VAL A 82 -24.07 2.23 2.62
C VAL A 82 -25.22 3.21 2.36
N LYS A 83 -25.94 3.53 3.42
CA LYS A 83 -27.03 4.50 3.39
C LYS A 83 -26.45 5.86 3.76
N ILE A 84 -26.56 6.81 2.83
CA ILE A 84 -26.18 8.20 3.11
C ILE A 84 -27.43 8.91 3.59
N GLU A 85 -27.41 9.38 4.83
CA GLU A 85 -28.47 10.22 5.36
C GLU A 85 -28.43 11.61 4.66
N PRO A 86 -29.59 12.22 4.42
CA PRO A 86 -29.66 13.52 3.74
C PRO A 86 -28.93 14.57 4.58
N LYS A 87 -28.07 15.33 3.93
CA LYS A 87 -27.32 16.45 4.57
C LYS A 87 -28.19 17.56 5.13
N TYR A 88 -29.47 17.65 4.70
CA TYR A 88 -30.35 18.76 5.04
C TYR A 88 -31.79 18.28 5.27
N CYS A 89 -32.28 18.55 6.45
CA CYS A 89 -33.72 18.61 6.72
C CYS A 89 -34.17 20.06 6.75
N ILE A 90 -35.15 20.44 5.95
CA ILE A 90 -35.68 21.79 5.98
C ILE A 90 -36.67 21.84 7.16
N SER A 91 -36.25 22.45 8.25
CA SER A 91 -37.02 22.52 9.50
C SER A 91 -38.36 23.22 9.34
N LEU A 92 -38.47 24.17 8.40
CA LEU A 92 -39.72 24.95 8.15
C LEU A 92 -40.84 24.14 7.52
N ILE A 93 -40.53 23.07 6.80
CA ILE A 93 -41.49 22.22 6.10
C ILE A 93 -41.47 20.78 6.55
N ASN A 94 -40.66 20.49 7.58
CA ASN A 94 -40.47 19.17 8.18
C ASN A 94 -40.16 18.05 7.13
N THR A 95 -39.50 18.41 6.05
CA THR A 95 -39.17 17.53 4.93
C THR A 95 -37.68 17.28 4.92
N CYS A 96 -37.31 15.99 5.13
CA CYS A 96 -35.96 15.50 4.86
C CYS A 96 -35.96 14.88 3.45
N PHE A 97 -34.89 15.10 2.70
CA PHE A 97 -34.71 14.40 1.44
C PHE A 97 -34.42 12.91 1.71
N ASP A 98 -34.93 12.04 0.86
CA ASP A 98 -34.76 10.60 1.02
C ASP A 98 -33.28 10.22 1.14
N SER A 99 -33.00 9.31 2.08
CA SER A 99 -31.67 8.70 2.19
C SER A 99 -31.34 7.96 0.89
N LYS A 100 -30.13 8.16 0.39
CA LYS A 100 -29.64 7.48 -0.83
C LYS A 100 -28.75 6.31 -0.46
N GLU A 101 -29.04 5.15 -1.01
CA GLU A 101 -28.14 4.01 -0.96
C GLU A 101 -27.08 4.14 -2.03
N ILE A 102 -25.83 3.99 -1.66
CA ILE A 102 -24.67 3.94 -2.57
C ILE A 102 -23.82 2.75 -2.29
N THR A 103 -23.15 2.24 -3.32
CA THR A 103 -22.13 1.22 -3.18
C THR A 103 -20.78 1.89 -3.00
N LEU A 104 -20.01 1.49 -1.99
CA LEU A 104 -18.62 1.91 -1.85
C LEU A 104 -17.77 1.22 -2.92
N ASP A 105 -17.03 2.00 -3.68
CA ASP A 105 -16.22 1.58 -4.82
C ASP A 105 -14.76 2.06 -4.74
N ASN A 106 -14.20 2.09 -3.54
CA ASN A 106 -12.89 2.65 -3.23
C ASN A 106 -12.82 4.19 -3.39
N ASP A 107 -13.95 4.87 -3.56
CA ASP A 107 -14.00 6.32 -3.67
C ASP A 107 -14.12 6.96 -2.28
N ILE A 108 -13.10 7.69 -1.89
CA ILE A 108 -13.04 8.40 -0.61
C ILE A 108 -14.18 9.42 -0.43
N SER A 109 -14.68 10.01 -1.53
CA SER A 109 -15.77 10.98 -1.48
C SER A 109 -17.08 10.40 -0.96
N ARG A 110 -17.22 9.07 -1.02
CA ARG A 110 -18.39 8.33 -0.55
C ARG A 110 -18.36 8.01 0.94
N VAL A 111 -17.26 8.29 1.63
CA VAL A 111 -17.15 8.15 3.08
C VAL A 111 -17.19 9.54 3.70
N GLY A 112 -18.22 9.83 4.46
CA GLY A 112 -18.42 11.12 5.10
C GLY A 112 -17.42 11.37 6.24
N LEU A 113 -17.22 12.64 6.57
CA LEU A 113 -16.35 13.06 7.67
C LEU A 113 -16.79 12.49 9.02
N ASN A 114 -18.09 12.27 9.21
CA ASN A 114 -18.69 11.80 10.46
C ASN A 114 -19.28 10.38 10.33
N ASP A 115 -19.03 9.67 9.23
CA ASP A 115 -19.54 8.32 9.06
C ASP A 115 -18.89 7.35 10.05
N ALA A 116 -19.65 6.33 10.45
CA ALA A 116 -19.13 5.26 11.28
C ALA A 116 -18.10 4.42 10.49
N LEU A 117 -16.91 4.30 11.04
CA LEU A 117 -15.86 3.45 10.48
C LEU A 117 -16.03 1.99 10.94
N SER A 118 -15.70 1.05 10.08
CA SER A 118 -15.67 -0.36 10.44
C SER A 118 -14.57 -0.65 11.48
N LYS A 119 -14.78 -1.71 12.27
CA LYS A 119 -13.76 -2.13 13.24
C LYS A 119 -12.43 -2.45 12.54
N ARG A 120 -12.46 -3.05 11.34
CA ARG A 120 -11.26 -3.36 10.55
C ARG A 120 -10.49 -2.09 10.21
N THR A 121 -11.18 -1.04 9.77
CA THR A 121 -10.57 0.27 9.47
C THR A 121 -9.97 0.90 10.72
N ILE A 122 -10.72 0.93 11.82
CA ILE A 122 -10.27 1.50 13.10
C ILE A 122 -9.00 0.79 13.59
N ASP A 123 -9.01 -0.53 13.63
CA ASP A 123 -7.87 -1.33 14.09
C ASP A 123 -6.64 -1.12 13.21
N PHE A 124 -6.84 -1.04 11.88
CA PHE A 124 -5.76 -0.83 10.91
C PHE A 124 -5.12 0.55 11.04
N VAL A 125 -5.92 1.62 11.00
CA VAL A 125 -5.42 3.00 11.01
C VAL A 125 -4.77 3.35 12.36
N ASN A 126 -5.26 2.80 13.46
CA ASN A 126 -4.64 2.98 14.78
C ASN A 126 -3.28 2.31 14.91
N ARG A 127 -3.02 1.27 14.13
CA ARG A 127 -1.78 0.51 14.19
C ARG A 127 -0.78 0.90 13.11
N PHE A 128 -1.24 0.99 11.86
CA PHE A 128 -0.37 1.23 10.72
C PHE A 128 -0.40 2.70 10.32
N LYS A 129 0.67 3.40 10.65
CA LYS A 129 0.85 4.80 10.29
C LYS A 129 1.30 4.89 8.83
N LEU A 130 0.63 5.69 8.04
CA LEU A 130 1.01 5.97 6.66
C LEU A 130 2.18 6.96 6.64
N LEU A 131 3.32 6.55 6.09
CA LEU A 131 4.52 7.40 6.01
C LEU A 131 4.74 7.98 4.62
N LYS A 132 4.58 7.16 3.57
CA LYS A 132 4.79 7.56 2.17
C LYS A 132 3.92 6.73 1.25
N HIS A 133 3.45 7.35 0.19
CA HIS A 133 2.72 6.68 -0.89
C HIS A 133 3.25 7.13 -2.24
N GLN A 134 3.45 6.18 -3.14
CA GLN A 134 3.70 6.37 -4.54
C GLN A 134 2.46 5.92 -5.30
N PRO A 135 1.64 6.86 -5.82
CA PRO A 135 0.54 6.51 -6.72
C PRO A 135 1.09 5.89 -8.00
N ASN A 136 0.21 5.36 -8.84
CA ASN A 136 0.61 4.73 -10.10
C ASN A 136 1.56 5.64 -10.89
N THR A 137 2.76 5.12 -11.17
CA THR A 137 3.68 5.73 -12.13
C THR A 137 3.23 5.42 -13.55
N THR A 138 3.89 5.98 -14.54
CA THR A 138 3.67 5.66 -15.96
C THR A 138 3.94 4.18 -16.28
N SER A 139 4.78 3.51 -15.50
CA SER A 139 5.02 2.07 -15.63
C SER A 139 3.94 1.21 -14.96
N GLY A 140 2.98 1.81 -14.25
CA GLY A 140 2.00 1.11 -13.45
C GLY A 140 2.50 0.68 -12.06
N PHE A 141 3.72 1.05 -11.68
CA PHE A 141 4.23 0.79 -10.33
C PHE A 141 3.51 1.65 -9.29
N SER A 142 3.14 1.04 -8.16
CA SER A 142 2.63 1.75 -6.98
C SER A 142 3.07 1.05 -5.72
N ALA A 143 3.41 1.83 -4.70
CA ALA A 143 3.83 1.30 -3.40
C ALA A 143 3.51 2.25 -2.26
N THR A 144 3.41 1.69 -1.06
CA THR A 144 3.12 2.41 0.17
C THR A 144 4.10 2.01 1.26
N LEU A 145 4.58 2.99 2.02
CA LEU A 145 5.37 2.76 3.23
C LEU A 145 4.49 2.99 4.45
N PHE A 146 4.30 1.95 5.24
CA PHE A 146 3.67 2.02 6.56
C PHE A 146 4.69 1.86 7.69
N GLU A 147 4.29 2.28 8.88
CA GLU A 147 4.96 2.00 10.14
C GLU A 147 4.01 1.27 11.08
N ASP A 148 4.38 0.08 11.53
CA ASP A 148 3.66 -0.67 12.56
C ASP A 148 4.01 -0.12 13.95
N THR A 149 3.10 0.63 14.54
CA THR A 149 3.31 1.25 15.85
C THR A 149 3.29 0.23 17.02
N LYS A 150 2.82 -0.99 16.78
CA LYS A 150 2.78 -2.07 17.77
C LYS A 150 3.99 -3.00 17.70
N ASP A 151 4.75 -2.99 16.59
CA ASP A 151 5.99 -3.78 16.45
C ASP A 151 7.21 -2.85 16.32
N ASN A 152 7.56 -2.17 17.41
CA ASN A 152 8.77 -1.32 17.51
C ASN A 152 8.94 -0.30 16.37
N ASN A 153 7.86 0.23 15.85
CA ASN A 153 7.83 1.13 14.70
C ASN A 153 8.47 0.49 13.44
N GLN A 154 8.22 -0.81 13.25
CA GLN A 154 8.66 -1.58 12.10
C GLN A 154 8.21 -0.92 10.80
N LYS A 155 9.12 -0.73 9.86
CA LYS A 155 8.79 -0.20 8.54
C LYS A 155 8.34 -1.33 7.61
N ILE A 156 7.28 -1.05 6.85
CA ILE A 156 6.65 -2.01 5.95
C ILE A 156 6.49 -1.36 4.59
N ILE A 157 7.26 -1.81 3.60
CA ILE A 157 7.03 -1.46 2.21
C ILE A 157 6.01 -2.44 1.62
N VAL A 158 4.92 -1.90 1.10
CA VAL A 158 3.86 -2.66 0.45
C VAL A 158 3.83 -2.31 -1.02
N ILE A 159 4.03 -3.30 -1.89
CA ILE A 159 4.03 -3.12 -3.33
C ILE A 159 2.71 -3.65 -3.89
N ARG A 160 1.97 -2.75 -4.55
CA ARG A 160 0.68 -3.07 -5.16
C ARG A 160 0.89 -3.83 -6.47
N GLY A 161 -0.01 -4.77 -6.75
CA GLY A 161 -0.12 -5.40 -8.07
C GLY A 161 -0.89 -4.52 -9.05
N THR A 162 -1.09 -5.07 -10.25
CA THR A 162 -1.87 -4.43 -11.31
C THR A 162 -3.32 -4.27 -10.89
N GLU A 163 -3.89 -3.09 -11.10
CA GLU A 163 -5.35 -2.89 -11.01
C GLU A 163 -5.97 -3.06 -12.39
N PRO A 164 -7.04 -3.86 -12.50
CA PRO A 164 -7.86 -3.88 -13.69
C PRO A 164 -8.68 -2.57 -13.73
N THR A 165 -8.11 -1.50 -14.27
CA THR A 165 -8.84 -0.26 -14.51
C THR A 165 -9.40 -0.25 -15.91
N SER A 166 -10.54 0.44 -16.12
CA SER A 166 -11.17 0.61 -17.43
C SER A 166 -10.28 1.33 -18.47
N ASN A 167 -9.18 1.93 -18.02
CA ASN A 167 -8.14 2.55 -18.85
C ASN A 167 -6.85 1.69 -18.78
N PHE A 168 -6.92 0.46 -19.28
CA PHE A 168 -5.74 -0.40 -19.44
C PHE A 168 -4.72 0.34 -20.33
N SER A 169 -3.67 0.87 -19.73
CA SER A 169 -2.53 1.35 -20.52
C SER A 169 -1.76 0.14 -21.06
N VAL A 170 -1.24 0.27 -22.26
CA VAL A 170 -0.42 -0.77 -22.93
C VAL A 170 0.74 -1.22 -22.03
N ASP A 171 1.30 -0.30 -21.24
CA ASP A 171 2.44 -0.55 -20.34
C ASP A 171 2.13 -1.55 -19.21
N ILE A 172 0.86 -1.63 -18.76
CA ILE A 172 0.44 -2.60 -17.74
C ILE A 172 0.33 -4.00 -18.35
N LEU A 173 -0.20 -4.09 -19.59
CA LEU A 173 -0.25 -5.33 -20.34
C LEU A 173 1.16 -5.85 -20.62
N ASP A 174 2.12 -4.98 -20.94
CA ASP A 174 3.51 -5.34 -21.19
C ASP A 174 4.19 -5.91 -19.93
N ALA A 175 3.90 -5.36 -18.74
CA ALA A 175 4.47 -5.87 -17.49
C ALA A 175 3.92 -7.27 -17.13
N ASP A 176 2.63 -7.50 -17.34
CA ASP A 176 2.01 -8.82 -17.13
C ASP A 176 2.47 -9.84 -18.17
N VAL A 177 2.65 -9.42 -19.41
CA VAL A 177 3.21 -10.24 -20.48
C VAL A 177 4.68 -10.55 -20.22
N ASP A 178 5.48 -9.59 -19.80
CA ASP A 178 6.88 -9.81 -19.44
C ASP A 178 6.99 -10.84 -18.31
N LEU A 179 6.16 -10.73 -17.27
CA LEU A 179 6.16 -11.68 -16.17
C LEU A 179 5.71 -13.08 -16.63
N ALA A 180 4.67 -13.17 -17.47
CA ALA A 180 4.21 -14.43 -18.05
C ALA A 180 5.27 -15.08 -18.94
N LEU A 181 6.15 -14.28 -19.55
CA LEU A 181 7.30 -14.73 -20.33
C LEU A 181 8.55 -15.01 -19.49
N GLY A 182 8.44 -14.91 -18.16
CA GLY A 182 9.56 -15.09 -17.24
C GLY A 182 10.58 -13.95 -17.28
N LYS A 183 10.15 -12.74 -17.64
CA LYS A 183 10.99 -11.55 -17.67
C LYS A 183 10.70 -10.63 -16.49
N VAL A 184 11.71 -9.85 -16.11
CA VAL A 184 11.53 -8.79 -15.10
C VAL A 184 10.81 -7.60 -15.75
N PRO A 185 9.71 -7.07 -15.18
CA PRO A 185 9.06 -5.85 -15.65
C PRO A 185 9.97 -4.65 -15.33
N TYR A 186 10.86 -4.33 -16.27
CA TYR A 186 12.02 -3.47 -16.06
C TYR A 186 11.66 -2.06 -15.57
N ASN A 187 10.69 -1.42 -16.18
CA ASN A 187 10.31 -0.04 -15.81
C ASN A 187 9.72 0.00 -14.38
N GLN A 188 8.87 -0.96 -14.04
CA GLN A 188 8.33 -1.08 -12.68
C GLN A 188 9.43 -1.41 -11.66
N TYR A 189 10.40 -2.25 -12.04
CA TYR A 189 11.55 -2.53 -11.19
C TYR A 189 12.39 -1.26 -10.92
N LEU A 190 12.64 -0.43 -11.92
CA LEU A 190 13.34 0.85 -11.73
C LEU A 190 12.59 1.80 -10.81
N ASP A 191 11.28 1.93 -10.99
CA ASP A 191 10.43 2.76 -10.13
C ASP A 191 10.42 2.24 -8.70
N MET A 192 10.41 0.92 -8.51
CA MET A 192 10.52 0.27 -7.20
C MET A 192 11.84 0.62 -6.49
N ILE A 193 12.97 0.54 -7.20
CA ILE A 193 14.27 0.87 -6.62
C ILE A 193 14.36 2.37 -6.29
N LYS A 194 13.79 3.22 -7.13
CA LYS A 194 13.68 4.65 -6.85
C LYS A 194 12.88 4.91 -5.59
N PHE A 195 11.67 4.33 -5.48
CA PHE A 195 10.84 4.47 -4.30
C PHE A 195 11.55 3.98 -3.02
N TYR A 196 12.20 2.81 -3.07
CA TYR A 196 13.00 2.30 -1.97
C TYR A 196 14.11 3.29 -1.55
N SER A 197 14.84 3.83 -2.52
CA SER A 197 15.91 4.81 -2.25
C SER A 197 15.40 6.08 -1.58
N GLU A 198 14.24 6.57 -2.00
CA GLU A 198 13.56 7.70 -1.36
C GLU A 198 13.12 7.37 0.06
N CYS A 199 12.55 6.18 0.29
CA CYS A 199 12.18 5.71 1.62
C CYS A 199 13.41 5.63 2.56
N VAL A 200 14.55 5.13 2.08
CA VAL A 200 15.78 5.09 2.86
C VAL A 200 16.28 6.48 3.22
N LYS A 201 16.20 7.42 2.28
CA LYS A 201 16.63 8.81 2.50
C LYS A 201 15.77 9.51 3.55
N GLU A 202 14.45 9.31 3.51
CA GLU A 202 13.51 9.95 4.40
C GLU A 202 13.39 9.23 5.76
N PHE A 203 13.56 7.91 5.76
CA PHE A 203 13.40 7.05 6.93
C PHE A 203 14.61 6.11 7.11
N PRO A 204 15.77 6.59 7.55
CA PRO A 204 17.02 5.82 7.60
C PRO A 204 16.95 4.55 8.45
N ASN A 205 15.97 4.42 9.32
CA ASN A 205 15.76 3.22 10.12
C ASN A 205 15.42 1.97 9.30
N ILE A 206 15.00 2.13 8.04
CA ILE A 206 14.75 1.03 7.10
C ILE A 206 15.99 0.16 6.88
N ILE A 207 17.19 0.77 6.87
CA ILE A 207 18.45 0.05 6.64
C ILE A 207 19.09 -0.54 7.90
N LYS A 208 18.46 -0.41 9.06
CA LYS A 208 18.90 -1.11 10.28
C LYS A 208 18.66 -2.62 10.15
N ASP A 209 19.40 -3.39 10.94
CA ASP A 209 19.18 -4.84 11.02
C ASP A 209 17.71 -5.14 11.31
N LYS A 210 17.10 -5.96 10.45
CA LYS A 210 15.66 -6.30 10.48
C LYS A 210 14.71 -5.09 10.50
N GLY A 211 15.16 -3.95 9.97
CA GLY A 211 14.39 -2.70 9.96
C GLY A 211 13.23 -2.67 8.98
N LEU A 212 13.13 -3.64 8.05
CA LEU A 212 12.19 -3.64 6.94
C LEU A 212 11.41 -4.96 6.83
N VAL A 213 10.08 -4.86 6.70
CA VAL A 213 9.21 -5.91 6.18
C VAL A 213 8.80 -5.51 4.77
N ILE A 214 8.75 -6.47 3.85
CA ILE A 214 8.32 -6.25 2.47
C ILE A 214 7.07 -7.07 2.23
N VAL A 215 6.03 -6.44 1.69
CA VAL A 215 4.74 -7.06 1.38
C VAL A 215 4.41 -6.81 -0.07
N GLY A 216 3.81 -7.79 -0.75
CA GLY A 216 3.34 -7.61 -2.11
C GLY A 216 2.17 -8.51 -2.48
N HIS A 217 1.29 -8.04 -3.35
CA HIS A 217 0.17 -8.80 -3.88
C HIS A 217 0.26 -8.89 -5.40
N SER A 218 -0.07 -10.06 -5.98
CA SER A 218 -0.04 -10.30 -7.42
C SER A 218 1.34 -9.95 -8.01
N LEU A 219 1.43 -9.17 -9.09
CA LEU A 219 2.67 -8.65 -9.67
C LEU A 219 3.55 -7.93 -8.63
N GLY A 220 2.95 -7.17 -7.70
CA GLY A 220 3.67 -6.53 -6.60
C GLY A 220 4.39 -7.51 -5.69
N GLY A 221 3.90 -8.75 -5.58
CA GLY A 221 4.58 -9.82 -4.85
C GLY A 221 5.84 -10.31 -5.58
N ALA A 222 5.85 -10.37 -6.90
CA ALA A 222 7.07 -10.66 -7.67
C ALA A 222 8.10 -9.52 -7.52
N LEU A 223 7.65 -8.27 -7.58
CA LEU A 223 8.51 -7.11 -7.33
C LEU A 223 9.08 -7.10 -5.90
N ALA A 224 8.28 -7.48 -4.90
CA ALA A 224 8.74 -7.63 -3.51
C ALA A 224 9.86 -8.67 -3.38
N GLN A 225 9.75 -9.80 -4.07
CA GLN A 225 10.80 -10.82 -4.15
C GLN A 225 12.04 -10.25 -4.85
N LEU A 226 11.88 -9.54 -5.96
CA LEU A 226 13.00 -8.91 -6.68
C LEU A 226 13.70 -7.85 -5.83
N LEU A 227 12.98 -7.03 -5.07
CA LEU A 227 13.58 -6.08 -4.14
C LEU A 227 14.43 -6.81 -3.09
N THR A 228 13.92 -7.88 -2.50
CA THR A 228 14.66 -8.67 -1.52
C THR A 228 15.94 -9.27 -2.12
N LEU A 229 15.86 -9.83 -3.33
CA LEU A 229 17.03 -10.37 -4.05
C LEU A 229 18.06 -9.27 -4.36
N SER A 230 17.59 -8.09 -4.75
CA SER A 230 18.47 -6.95 -5.02
C SER A 230 19.20 -6.49 -3.77
N LEU A 231 18.51 -6.43 -2.63
CA LEU A 231 19.12 -6.10 -1.33
C LEU A 231 20.13 -7.17 -0.89
N ALA A 232 19.84 -8.44 -1.13
CA ALA A 232 20.76 -9.53 -0.85
C ALA A 232 22.06 -9.41 -1.66
N SER A 233 21.97 -9.02 -2.94
CA SER A 233 23.14 -8.91 -3.81
C SER A 233 24.11 -7.79 -3.42
N VAL A 234 23.66 -6.79 -2.67
CA VAL A 234 24.50 -5.69 -2.13
C VAL A 234 24.85 -5.87 -0.66
N ASN A 235 24.72 -7.08 -0.12
CA ASN A 235 24.94 -7.41 1.30
C ASN A 235 24.03 -6.63 2.27
N SER A 236 22.88 -6.15 1.79
CA SER A 236 21.87 -5.41 2.57
C SER A 236 20.68 -6.27 2.96
N SER A 237 20.75 -7.59 2.78
CA SER A 237 19.67 -8.53 3.13
C SER A 237 19.37 -8.57 4.64
N ALA A 238 20.36 -8.27 5.49
CA ALA A 238 20.16 -8.19 6.94
C ALA A 238 19.12 -7.12 7.33
N ASN A 239 18.87 -6.13 6.47
CA ASN A 239 17.88 -5.09 6.70
C ASN A 239 16.44 -5.63 6.58
N VAL A 240 16.23 -6.73 5.86
CA VAL A 240 14.92 -7.33 5.66
C VAL A 240 14.63 -8.33 6.78
N LYS A 241 13.58 -8.06 7.55
CA LYS A 241 13.10 -8.95 8.62
C LYS A 241 12.32 -10.12 8.05
N GLU A 242 11.33 -9.83 7.24
CA GLU A 242 10.39 -10.79 6.68
C GLU A 242 9.86 -10.28 5.33
N ILE A 243 9.42 -11.21 4.49
CA ILE A 243 8.73 -10.92 3.23
C ILE A 243 7.43 -11.71 3.17
N TYR A 244 6.35 -11.05 2.78
CA TYR A 244 5.03 -11.64 2.60
C TYR A 244 4.51 -11.37 1.20
N THR A 245 4.14 -12.43 0.48
CA THR A 245 3.59 -12.31 -0.86
C THR A 245 2.25 -13.03 -0.94
N PHE A 246 1.26 -12.37 -1.52
CA PHE A 246 -0.10 -12.86 -1.65
C PHE A 246 -0.46 -13.02 -3.13
N ASN A 247 -0.94 -14.21 -3.52
CA ASN A 247 -1.33 -14.55 -4.90
C ASN A 247 -0.28 -14.10 -5.94
N SER A 248 1.00 -14.28 -5.60
CA SER A 248 2.12 -13.78 -6.38
C SER A 248 2.73 -14.87 -7.26
N PRO A 249 3.12 -14.55 -8.51
CA PRO A 249 4.05 -15.40 -9.24
C PRO A 249 5.40 -15.42 -8.54
N GLY A 250 6.14 -16.53 -8.69
CA GLY A 250 7.50 -16.65 -8.16
C GLY A 250 8.49 -15.84 -8.98
N ALA A 251 9.52 -15.30 -8.33
CA ALA A 251 10.61 -14.60 -9.00
C ALA A 251 11.76 -15.51 -9.43
N LYS A 252 11.76 -16.80 -9.06
CA LYS A 252 12.86 -17.74 -9.31
C LYS A 252 13.16 -17.97 -10.80
N GLU A 253 12.14 -17.99 -11.63
CA GLU A 253 12.25 -18.25 -13.07
C GLU A 253 12.48 -16.96 -13.88
N LEU A 254 12.50 -15.78 -13.25
CA LEU A 254 12.67 -14.51 -13.94
C LEU A 254 14.09 -14.40 -14.49
N LYS A 255 14.20 -14.34 -15.80
CA LYS A 255 15.48 -14.12 -16.48
C LYS A 255 15.88 -12.66 -16.31
N ALA A 256 17.15 -12.43 -15.94
CA ALA A 256 17.73 -11.11 -15.95
C ALA A 256 17.59 -10.48 -17.35
N LEU A 257 17.06 -9.26 -17.40
CA LEU A 257 17.11 -8.49 -18.63
C LEU A 257 18.57 -8.23 -18.98
N ASN A 258 18.97 -8.50 -20.23
CA ASN A 258 20.24 -8.05 -20.77
C ASN A 258 20.17 -6.51 -20.88
N LEU A 259 20.46 -5.84 -19.78
CA LEU A 259 20.58 -4.39 -19.76
C LEU A 259 21.76 -4.00 -20.62
N LYS A 260 21.51 -3.29 -21.73
CA LYS A 260 22.59 -2.71 -22.50
C LYS A 260 23.42 -1.83 -21.56
N GLU A 261 24.69 -2.16 -21.38
CA GLU A 261 25.64 -1.50 -20.46
C GLU A 261 25.62 0.03 -20.51
N SER A 262 25.16 0.60 -21.61
CA SER A 262 25.14 2.06 -21.83
C SER A 262 24.18 2.82 -20.92
N ARG A 263 23.06 2.19 -20.45
CA ARG A 263 22.12 2.82 -19.52
C ARG A 263 22.52 2.64 -18.05
N LEU A 264 23.39 1.68 -17.77
CA LEU A 264 23.87 1.37 -16.43
C LEU A 264 24.98 2.32 -15.96
N LYS A 265 25.73 2.88 -16.90
CA LYS A 265 26.86 3.83 -16.61
C LYS A 265 26.40 5.16 -16.02
N SER A 266 25.13 5.55 -16.23
CA SER A 266 24.58 6.79 -15.67
C SER A 266 24.07 6.68 -14.22
N GLN A 267 23.89 5.46 -13.68
CA GLN A 267 23.51 5.22 -12.29
C GLN A 267 24.18 3.96 -11.71
N PRO A 268 25.46 4.04 -11.34
CA PRO A 268 26.25 2.87 -10.91
C PRO A 268 25.70 2.15 -9.66
N SER A 269 24.98 2.86 -8.80
CA SER A 269 24.41 2.30 -7.56
C SER A 269 23.17 1.42 -7.77
N LEU A 270 22.56 1.46 -8.97
CA LEU A 270 21.35 0.72 -9.30
C LEU A 270 21.61 -0.68 -9.89
N VAL A 271 22.88 -0.98 -10.24
CA VAL A 271 23.24 -2.12 -11.10
C VAL A 271 23.39 -3.43 -10.36
N VAL A 272 23.43 -3.44 -9.06
CA VAL A 272 24.01 -4.55 -8.28
C VAL A 272 23.07 -5.75 -8.12
N GLY A 273 21.81 -5.66 -8.53
CA GLY A 273 20.78 -6.66 -8.19
C GLY A 273 20.52 -7.79 -9.20
N LEU A 274 21.04 -7.73 -10.42
CA LEU A 274 20.61 -8.62 -11.52
C LEU A 274 21.63 -9.67 -11.95
N LYS A 275 22.67 -9.94 -11.17
CA LYS A 275 23.48 -11.14 -11.44
C LYS A 275 22.66 -12.37 -11.12
N ALA A 276 22.36 -13.16 -12.16
CA ALA A 276 21.71 -14.44 -12.03
C ALA A 276 22.41 -15.29 -10.98
N TYR A 277 21.66 -15.79 -10.00
CA TYR A 277 22.10 -16.94 -9.23
C TYR A 277 21.97 -18.18 -10.11
N PRO A 278 22.96 -19.08 -10.07
CA PRO A 278 22.93 -20.35 -10.79
C PRO A 278 21.78 -21.24 -10.35
#